data_b7c9931b3cd572616910122582beb586
#
_entry.id   b7c9931b3cd572616910122582beb586
#
_cell.length_a   1.000
_cell.length_b   1.000
_cell.length_c   1.000
_cell.angle_alpha   90.00
_cell.angle_beta   90.00
_cell.angle_gamma   90.00
#
_symmetry.space_group_name_H-M   'P 1'
#
loop_
_entity.id
_entity.type
_entity.pdbx_description
1 polymer ?
#
loop_
_entity_poly.entity_id
_entity_poly.type
_entity_poly.pdbx_seq_one_letter_code
_entity_poly.pdbx_strand_id
1 'polypeptide(L)'
;MQPNSTVANDETLLYFSRAWKLGMQPNALLDHPDLQQVQIEGLLAIFLLALGHVNRAWRICGIAIRSATAMGLNLRSESNYVTLPSKESRYKVWWSLYTLETILGNMTGRPLNLDSDFCTTPLPVPFEEHEYNEAEVIRIMTDHKTRNNLLAHVITRPVGEMPAAGDVQSVRNAMDILNPNMALYFVCYVDLTRIMREIVETLYAPEIVQNSARDAEAAITDANAKLEKWLSKLPAGFRIVEEGGGGGGSLVTHDRYSLSLALHYYSATILACKPCLHYFDKPSSSSSGDSSFYTYVAASCVQAACRMLDLFPAEFDGTWLNQVAPWWCMLHYTVQATAVLLIDFSLCHPGSIPEASIQALEKAASWLNEMARIDLASRRACVVCGALLAKLSGVVGNRAGVAEEAVGSRSEVGLYR
;
A
#
# COMPACT_ATOMS: atom_id res chain seq x y z
N MET A 1 19.16 -18.23 -23.13
CA MET A 1 18.82 -19.49 -22.42
C MET A 1 18.12 -19.08 -21.14
N GLN A 2 16.80 -19.14 -21.09
CA GLN A 2 16.04 -18.97 -19.84
C GLN A 2 16.27 -20.21 -18.98
N PRO A 3 16.61 -20.10 -17.69
CA PRO A 3 16.64 -21.24 -16.82
C PRO A 3 15.23 -21.83 -16.73
N ASN A 4 15.11 -23.15 -16.88
CA ASN A 4 13.86 -23.89 -16.77
C ASN A 4 13.14 -23.49 -15.47
N SER A 5 11.97 -22.89 -15.58
CA SER A 5 11.17 -22.37 -14.46
C SER A 5 10.81 -23.45 -13.41
N THR A 6 10.82 -24.70 -13.78
CA THR A 6 10.60 -25.85 -12.88
C THR A 6 11.77 -26.11 -11.94
N VAL A 7 13.01 -26.00 -12.40
CA VAL A 7 14.23 -26.25 -11.59
C VAL A 7 14.43 -25.14 -10.55
N ALA A 8 14.21 -23.88 -10.94
CA ALA A 8 14.30 -22.75 -10.01
C ALA A 8 13.24 -22.81 -8.91
N ASN A 9 12.02 -23.27 -9.21
CA ASN A 9 10.98 -23.49 -8.22
C ASN A 9 11.32 -24.61 -7.23
N ASP A 10 11.93 -25.69 -7.68
CA ASP A 10 12.30 -26.83 -6.84
C ASP A 10 13.42 -26.45 -5.84
N GLU A 11 14.41 -25.66 -6.26
CA GLU A 11 15.47 -25.15 -5.37
C GLU A 11 14.91 -24.19 -4.32
N THR A 12 14.05 -23.26 -4.73
CA THR A 12 13.43 -22.29 -3.83
C THR A 12 12.60 -22.98 -2.75
N LEU A 13 11.80 -23.96 -3.11
CA LEU A 13 11.03 -24.79 -2.17
C LEU A 13 11.92 -25.64 -1.26
N LEU A 14 13.07 -26.11 -1.75
CA LEU A 14 14.03 -26.83 -0.95
C LEU A 14 14.64 -25.94 0.16
N TYR A 15 15.05 -24.71 -0.16
CA TYR A 15 15.54 -23.76 0.84
C TYR A 15 14.46 -23.38 1.85
N PHE A 16 13.24 -23.12 1.41
CA PHE A 16 12.12 -22.87 2.30
C PHE A 16 11.86 -24.07 3.24
N SER A 17 11.86 -25.30 2.72
CA SER A 17 11.67 -26.52 3.52
C SER A 17 12.76 -26.69 4.58
N ARG A 18 14.00 -26.35 4.24
CA ARG A 18 15.12 -26.38 5.20
C ARG A 18 14.98 -25.29 6.26
N ALA A 19 14.71 -24.05 5.85
CA ALA A 19 14.48 -22.93 6.78
C ALA A 19 13.30 -23.24 7.73
N TRP A 20 12.22 -23.79 7.19
CA TRP A 20 11.07 -24.24 8.00
C TRP A 20 11.45 -25.30 9.03
N LYS A 21 12.18 -26.34 8.61
CA LYS A 21 12.63 -27.42 9.51
C LYS A 21 13.56 -26.93 10.62
N LEU A 22 14.38 -25.92 10.35
CA LEU A 22 15.32 -25.38 11.33
C LEU A 22 14.67 -24.35 12.25
N GLY A 23 13.84 -23.44 11.71
CA GLY A 23 13.30 -22.29 12.43
C GLY A 23 11.92 -22.51 13.05
N MET A 24 11.15 -23.53 12.61
CA MET A 24 9.77 -23.76 13.05
C MET A 24 9.61 -25.09 13.78
N GLN A 25 10.67 -25.56 14.45
CA GLN A 25 10.58 -26.75 15.29
C GLN A 25 9.71 -26.47 16.53
N PRO A 26 9.02 -27.49 17.08
CA PRO A 26 8.19 -27.33 18.26
C PRO A 26 8.90 -26.63 19.42
N ASN A 27 10.16 -26.97 19.68
CA ASN A 27 10.97 -26.35 20.72
C ASN A 27 11.24 -24.85 20.41
N ALA A 28 11.59 -24.52 19.18
CA ALA A 28 11.83 -23.13 18.78
C ALA A 28 10.57 -22.25 18.88
N LEU A 29 9.37 -22.82 18.69
CA LEU A 29 8.10 -22.12 18.83
C LEU A 29 7.62 -21.96 20.28
N LEU A 30 8.07 -22.83 21.18
CA LEU A 30 7.63 -22.84 22.58
C LEU A 30 8.66 -22.23 23.53
N ASP A 31 9.92 -22.19 23.13
CA ASP A 31 10.99 -21.55 23.89
C ASP A 31 10.92 -20.03 23.78
N HIS A 32 11.63 -19.33 24.66
CA HIS A 32 11.74 -17.87 24.61
C HIS A 32 12.48 -17.47 23.30
N PRO A 33 11.85 -16.66 22.42
CA PRO A 33 12.43 -16.31 21.13
C PRO A 33 13.69 -15.43 21.30
N ASP A 34 14.60 -15.54 20.36
CA ASP A 34 15.69 -14.61 20.15
C ASP A 34 15.48 -13.76 18.87
N LEU A 35 16.36 -12.79 18.62
CA LEU A 35 16.22 -11.91 17.46
C LEU A 35 16.33 -12.67 16.13
N GLN A 36 17.15 -13.72 16.07
CA GLN A 36 17.32 -14.55 14.87
C GLN A 36 16.03 -15.31 14.57
N GLN A 37 15.38 -15.86 15.59
CA GLN A 37 14.10 -16.56 15.45
C GLN A 37 13.03 -15.62 14.89
N VAL A 38 12.90 -14.40 15.43
CA VAL A 38 11.95 -13.40 14.92
C VAL A 38 12.24 -13.03 13.46
N GLN A 39 13.52 -12.88 13.09
CA GLN A 39 13.91 -12.62 11.71
C GLN A 39 13.56 -13.78 10.77
N ILE A 40 13.81 -15.04 11.19
CA ILE A 40 13.44 -16.24 10.41
C ILE A 40 11.94 -16.28 10.19
N GLU A 41 11.14 -16.10 11.24
CA GLU A 41 9.67 -16.08 11.15
C GLU A 41 9.17 -14.99 10.19
N GLY A 42 9.72 -13.78 10.29
CA GLY A 42 9.41 -12.66 9.39
C GLY A 42 9.77 -12.96 7.93
N LEU A 43 10.96 -13.52 7.68
CA LEU A 43 11.40 -13.90 6.33
C LEU A 43 10.55 -15.03 5.74
N LEU A 44 10.14 -16.03 6.54
CA LEU A 44 9.23 -17.07 6.12
C LEU A 44 7.85 -16.50 5.73
N ALA A 45 7.36 -15.50 6.47
CA ALA A 45 6.11 -14.82 6.14
C ALA A 45 6.23 -14.05 4.80
N ILE A 46 7.32 -13.30 4.59
CA ILE A 46 7.60 -12.60 3.32
C ILE A 46 7.69 -13.60 2.17
N PHE A 47 8.38 -14.71 2.36
CA PHE A 47 8.50 -15.75 1.33
C PHE A 47 7.14 -16.34 0.95
N LEU A 48 6.29 -16.64 1.92
CA LEU A 48 4.94 -17.14 1.67
C LEU A 48 4.06 -16.11 0.96
N LEU A 49 4.21 -14.81 1.31
CA LEU A 49 3.54 -13.73 0.59
C LEU A 49 4.00 -13.67 -0.87
N ALA A 50 5.30 -13.76 -1.10
CA ALA A 50 5.90 -13.78 -2.42
C ALA A 50 5.41 -14.92 -3.32
N LEU A 51 5.10 -16.08 -2.73
CA LEU A 51 4.48 -17.22 -3.42
C LEU A 51 2.95 -17.10 -3.57
N GLY A 52 2.34 -15.99 -3.19
CA GLY A 52 0.88 -15.81 -3.23
C GLY A 52 0.11 -16.56 -2.13
N HIS A 53 0.81 -17.13 -1.14
CA HIS A 53 0.18 -17.82 0.00
C HIS A 53 -0.21 -16.86 1.13
N VAL A 54 -0.97 -15.82 0.80
CA VAL A 54 -1.29 -14.69 1.71
C VAL A 54 -1.85 -15.15 3.06
N ASN A 55 -2.75 -16.13 3.08
CA ASN A 55 -3.32 -16.66 4.34
C ASN A 55 -2.27 -17.34 5.23
N ARG A 56 -1.30 -18.04 4.65
CA ARG A 56 -0.21 -18.66 5.39
C ARG A 56 0.77 -17.59 5.88
N ALA A 57 1.10 -16.62 5.02
CA ALA A 57 1.94 -15.48 5.36
C ALA A 57 1.38 -14.71 6.56
N TRP A 58 0.08 -14.41 6.55
CA TRP A 58 -0.60 -13.73 7.67
C TRP A 58 -0.46 -14.50 9.00
N ARG A 59 -0.63 -15.82 8.98
CA ARG A 59 -0.48 -16.66 10.20
C ARG A 59 0.94 -16.65 10.73
N ILE A 60 1.95 -16.79 9.85
CA ILE A 60 3.37 -16.79 10.26
C ILE A 60 3.80 -15.40 10.73
N CYS A 61 3.35 -14.33 10.05
CA CYS A 61 3.56 -12.95 10.50
C CYS A 61 3.02 -12.74 11.93
N GLY A 62 1.83 -13.28 12.24
CA GLY A 62 1.26 -13.20 13.58
C GLY A 62 2.09 -13.94 14.66
N ILE A 63 2.80 -15.03 14.30
CA ILE A 63 3.76 -15.68 15.18
C ILE A 63 4.96 -14.76 15.39
N ALA A 64 5.57 -14.24 14.31
CA ALA A 64 6.72 -13.33 14.38
C ALA A 64 6.45 -12.10 15.25
N ILE A 65 5.26 -11.52 15.16
CA ILE A 65 4.84 -10.39 15.98
C ILE A 65 4.75 -10.76 17.47
N ARG A 66 4.18 -11.92 17.79
CA ARG A 66 4.12 -12.38 19.19
C ARG A 66 5.52 -12.67 19.75
N SER A 67 6.39 -13.29 18.96
CA SER A 67 7.80 -13.50 19.30
C SER A 67 8.53 -12.17 19.51
N ALA A 68 8.31 -11.19 18.63
CA ALA A 68 8.88 -9.84 18.74
C ALA A 68 8.38 -9.12 20.00
N THR A 69 7.09 -9.22 20.31
CA THR A 69 6.50 -8.62 21.52
C THR A 69 7.02 -9.30 22.79
N ALA A 70 7.17 -10.63 22.81
CA ALA A 70 7.75 -11.36 23.93
C ALA A 70 9.20 -10.93 24.22
N MET A 71 9.95 -10.51 23.20
CA MET A 71 11.29 -9.93 23.31
C MET A 71 11.28 -8.43 23.69
N GLY A 72 10.13 -7.78 23.75
CA GLY A 72 10.01 -6.35 23.96
C GLY A 72 10.50 -5.49 22.78
N LEU A 73 10.45 -5.99 21.53
CA LEU A 73 10.85 -5.20 20.35
C LEU A 73 9.91 -4.04 20.06
N ASN A 74 8.66 -4.10 20.55
CA ASN A 74 7.70 -3.00 20.53
C ASN A 74 8.05 -1.87 21.49
N LEU A 75 9.06 -2.04 22.34
CA LEU A 75 9.43 -1.08 23.36
C LEU A 75 10.80 -0.46 23.06
N ARG A 76 10.95 0.79 23.45
CA ARG A 76 12.24 1.48 23.38
C ARG A 76 13.27 0.75 24.26
N SER A 77 14.42 0.46 23.69
CA SER A 77 15.52 -0.14 24.44
C SER A 77 16.32 0.93 25.19
N GLU A 78 16.20 0.96 26.51
CA GLU A 78 16.97 1.86 27.39
C GLU A 78 18.26 1.22 27.94
N SER A 79 18.46 -0.07 27.66
CA SER A 79 19.62 -0.82 28.15
C SER A 79 20.95 -0.23 27.65
N ASN A 80 21.89 0.02 28.56
CA ASN A 80 23.25 0.42 28.25
C ASN A 80 24.15 -0.76 27.82
N TYR A 81 23.67 -2.00 27.98
CA TYR A 81 24.39 -3.22 27.57
C TYR A 81 24.20 -3.55 26.09
N VAL A 82 23.23 -2.94 25.44
CA VAL A 82 22.93 -3.13 24.01
C VAL A 82 23.58 -2.01 23.21
N THR A 83 24.43 -2.34 22.25
CA THR A 83 25.08 -1.36 21.37
C THR A 83 24.08 -0.60 20.50
N LEU A 84 24.43 0.62 20.08
CA LEU A 84 23.55 1.43 19.22
C LEU A 84 23.18 0.72 17.91
N PRO A 85 24.11 0.10 17.16
CA PRO A 85 23.76 -0.67 15.97
C PRO A 85 22.77 -1.83 16.26
N SER A 86 22.95 -2.51 17.41
CA SER A 86 22.02 -3.59 17.80
C SER A 86 20.64 -3.06 18.15
N LYS A 87 20.52 -1.87 18.75
CA LYS A 87 19.22 -1.21 18.96
C LYS A 87 18.56 -0.87 17.64
N GLU A 88 19.29 -0.30 16.68
CA GLU A 88 18.76 0.01 15.35
C GLU A 88 18.31 -1.24 14.59
N SER A 89 19.05 -2.34 14.66
CA SER A 89 18.64 -3.61 14.07
C SER A 89 17.31 -4.11 14.66
N ARG A 90 17.11 -4.00 15.98
CA ARG A 90 15.86 -4.35 16.67
C ARG A 90 14.71 -3.45 16.20
N TYR A 91 14.94 -2.15 16.06
CA TYR A 91 13.92 -1.21 15.56
C TYR A 91 13.55 -1.50 14.11
N LYS A 92 14.53 -1.79 13.25
CA LYS A 92 14.28 -2.21 11.85
C LYS A 92 13.43 -3.48 11.77
N VAL A 93 13.74 -4.50 12.59
CA VAL A 93 12.97 -5.76 12.63
C VAL A 93 11.53 -5.50 13.07
N TRP A 94 11.31 -4.74 14.14
CA TRP A 94 9.97 -4.38 14.60
C TRP A 94 9.15 -3.68 13.51
N TRP A 95 9.68 -2.62 12.91
CA TRP A 95 8.97 -1.86 11.90
C TRP A 95 8.79 -2.63 10.58
N SER A 96 9.66 -3.58 10.26
CA SER A 96 9.47 -4.50 9.13
C SER A 96 8.29 -5.44 9.37
N LEU A 97 8.14 -5.98 10.57
CA LEU A 97 6.97 -6.80 10.94
C LEU A 97 5.68 -5.98 10.97
N TYR A 98 5.75 -4.75 11.48
CA TYR A 98 4.63 -3.80 11.48
C TYR A 98 4.11 -3.53 10.06
N THR A 99 5.02 -3.25 9.12
CA THR A 99 4.64 -3.01 7.72
C THR A 99 4.09 -4.26 7.06
N LEU A 100 4.70 -5.41 7.30
CA LEU A 100 4.26 -6.69 6.74
C LEU A 100 2.85 -7.06 7.24
N GLU A 101 2.58 -6.91 8.52
CA GLU A 101 1.26 -7.17 9.09
C GLU A 101 0.19 -6.25 8.51
N THR A 102 0.48 -4.96 8.41
CA THR A 102 -0.46 -3.98 7.84
C THR A 102 -0.81 -4.33 6.39
N ILE A 103 0.19 -4.69 5.58
CA ILE A 103 -0.02 -5.11 4.20
C ILE A 103 -0.88 -6.38 4.15
N LEU A 104 -0.55 -7.40 4.94
CA LEU A 104 -1.28 -8.66 4.99
C LEU A 104 -2.71 -8.50 5.51
N GLY A 105 -2.91 -7.61 6.49
CA GLY A 105 -4.23 -7.24 7.00
C GLY A 105 -5.08 -6.59 5.90
N ASN A 106 -4.51 -5.63 5.17
CA ASN A 106 -5.19 -4.96 4.05
C ASN A 106 -5.55 -5.93 2.92
N MET A 107 -4.63 -6.85 2.57
CA MET A 107 -4.89 -7.87 1.54
C MET A 107 -5.99 -8.86 1.93
N THR A 108 -6.14 -9.14 3.21
CA THR A 108 -7.07 -10.17 3.70
C THR A 108 -8.35 -9.61 4.29
N GLY A 109 -8.44 -8.29 4.51
CA GLY A 109 -9.54 -7.63 5.21
C GLY A 109 -9.64 -8.06 6.68
N ARG A 110 -8.52 -8.44 7.31
CA ARG A 110 -8.47 -8.92 8.70
C ARG A 110 -8.01 -7.81 9.64
N PRO A 111 -8.48 -7.85 10.90
CA PRO A 111 -8.02 -6.90 11.90
C PRO A 111 -6.51 -7.06 12.14
N LEU A 112 -5.87 -5.95 12.47
CA LEU A 112 -4.45 -5.89 12.80
C LEU A 112 -4.26 -6.30 14.26
N ASN A 113 -3.25 -7.13 14.55
CA ASN A 113 -3.00 -7.62 15.90
C ASN A 113 -2.07 -6.72 16.73
N LEU A 114 -1.48 -5.70 16.08
CA LEU A 114 -0.62 -4.73 16.74
C LEU A 114 -1.47 -3.60 17.29
N ASP A 115 -1.28 -3.28 18.56
CA ASP A 115 -1.84 -2.09 19.17
C ASP A 115 -0.78 -0.98 19.15
N SER A 116 -1.08 0.15 18.50
CA SER A 116 -0.19 1.29 18.41
C SER A 116 0.07 1.95 19.75
N ASP A 117 -0.85 1.84 20.70
CA ASP A 117 -0.72 2.44 22.02
C ASP A 117 0.32 1.72 22.89
N PHE A 118 0.63 0.46 22.58
CA PHE A 118 1.67 -0.31 23.25
C PHE A 118 3.01 -0.31 22.52
N CYS A 119 3.24 0.64 21.60
CA CYS A 119 4.48 0.76 20.84
C CYS A 119 5.24 2.03 21.21
N THR A 120 6.40 1.87 21.84
CA THR A 120 7.33 2.99 22.13
C THR A 120 8.63 2.92 21.32
N THR A 121 8.75 1.93 20.43
CA THR A 121 9.93 1.74 19.59
C THR A 121 10.10 2.92 18.65
N PRO A 122 11.28 3.61 18.70
CA PRO A 122 11.56 4.70 17.78
C PRO A 122 11.56 4.22 16.34
N LEU A 123 11.25 5.12 15.40
CA LEU A 123 11.56 4.86 14.00
C LEU A 123 13.07 4.71 13.82
N PRO A 124 13.54 3.82 12.91
CA PRO A 124 14.96 3.68 12.63
C PRO A 124 15.57 4.99 12.15
N VAL A 125 16.88 5.15 12.34
CA VAL A 125 17.59 6.28 11.74
C VAL A 125 17.66 6.12 10.21
N PRO A 126 17.58 7.22 9.43
CA PRO A 126 17.58 7.19 7.97
C PRO A 126 18.98 7.07 7.36
N PHE A 127 19.86 6.27 8.00
CA PHE A 127 21.25 6.08 7.62
C PHE A 127 21.56 4.60 7.39
N GLU A 128 22.52 4.34 6.50
CA GLU A 128 23.01 3.00 6.21
C GLU A 128 23.97 2.54 7.32
N GLU A 129 24.14 1.23 7.49
CA GLU A 129 24.95 0.67 8.59
C GLU A 129 26.41 1.08 8.55
N HIS A 130 26.98 1.38 7.38
CA HIS A 130 28.35 1.85 7.24
C HIS A 130 28.56 3.27 7.78
N GLU A 131 27.49 4.07 7.88
CA GLU A 131 27.50 5.44 8.43
C GLU A 131 27.39 5.47 9.97
N TYR A 132 27.10 4.33 10.62
CA TYR A 132 26.85 4.29 12.08
C TYR A 132 28.06 4.65 12.93
N ASN A 133 29.24 4.74 12.37
CA ASN A 133 30.47 5.17 13.04
C ASN A 133 30.72 6.69 12.94
N GLU A 134 29.92 7.42 12.19
CA GLU A 134 30.03 8.86 12.07
C GLU A 134 29.53 9.56 13.35
N ALA A 135 30.26 10.59 13.80
CA ALA A 135 29.99 11.26 15.06
C ALA A 135 28.57 11.86 15.12
N GLU A 136 28.08 12.41 14.00
CA GLU A 136 26.72 12.97 13.91
C GLU A 136 25.66 11.87 13.96
N VAL A 137 25.87 10.76 13.28
CA VAL A 137 24.95 9.61 13.30
C VAL A 137 24.90 8.98 14.69
N ILE A 138 26.05 8.84 15.37
CA ILE A 138 26.11 8.39 16.78
C ILE A 138 25.29 9.33 17.67
N ARG A 139 25.41 10.65 17.48
CA ARG A 139 24.64 11.64 18.24
C ARG A 139 23.14 11.46 18.04
N ILE A 140 22.70 11.27 16.78
CA ILE A 140 21.29 11.05 16.43
C ILE A 140 20.77 9.72 16.99
N MET A 141 21.58 8.65 16.97
CA MET A 141 21.21 7.36 17.55
C MET A 141 21.10 7.41 19.07
N THR A 142 21.92 8.25 19.74
CA THR A 142 21.99 8.34 21.21
C THR A 142 20.90 9.27 21.76
N ASP A 143 20.69 10.43 21.14
CA ASP A 143 19.74 11.44 21.60
C ASP A 143 18.41 11.36 20.84
N HIS A 144 17.38 10.90 21.56
CA HIS A 144 16.03 10.76 21.01
C HIS A 144 15.42 12.09 20.54
N LYS A 145 15.75 13.20 21.19
CA LYS A 145 15.24 14.50 20.79
C LYS A 145 15.83 14.92 19.45
N THR A 146 17.14 14.76 19.29
CA THR A 146 17.81 15.00 18.00
C THR A 146 17.28 14.09 16.89
N ARG A 147 17.08 12.79 17.17
CA ARG A 147 16.45 11.85 16.24
C ARG A 147 15.05 12.32 15.83
N ASN A 148 14.18 12.61 16.78
CA ASN A 148 12.80 13.02 16.49
C ASN A 148 12.75 14.34 15.72
N ASN A 149 13.64 15.29 16.03
CA ASN A 149 13.75 16.54 15.28
C ASN A 149 14.14 16.29 13.81
N LEU A 150 15.15 15.44 13.57
CA LEU A 150 15.54 15.06 12.21
C LEU A 150 14.38 14.40 11.45
N LEU A 151 13.77 13.38 12.04
CA LEU A 151 12.69 12.62 11.42
C LEU A 151 11.44 13.48 11.17
N ALA A 152 11.14 14.47 12.01
CA ALA A 152 9.98 15.36 11.83
C ALA A 152 9.96 16.10 10.49
N HIS A 153 11.09 16.19 9.78
CA HIS A 153 11.17 16.79 8.46
C HIS A 153 10.65 15.86 7.35
N VAL A 154 10.72 14.55 7.55
CA VAL A 154 10.35 13.55 6.53
C VAL A 154 9.12 12.71 6.89
N ILE A 155 8.73 12.67 8.17
CA ILE A 155 7.54 11.94 8.62
C ILE A 155 6.36 12.87 8.88
N THR A 156 5.17 12.35 8.69
CA THR A 156 3.91 13.08 8.89
C THR A 156 3.52 13.16 10.36
N ARG A 157 3.77 12.07 11.08
CA ARG A 157 3.37 11.89 12.48
C ARG A 157 4.59 11.57 13.34
N PRO A 158 5.14 12.54 14.06
CA PRO A 158 6.24 12.31 15.00
C PRO A 158 5.85 11.28 16.04
N VAL A 159 6.84 10.46 16.47
CA VAL A 159 6.70 9.54 17.60
C VAL A 159 7.14 10.30 18.85
N GLY A 160 6.19 10.71 19.71
CA GLY A 160 6.46 11.49 20.92
C GLY A 160 6.07 12.96 20.80
N GLU A 161 6.62 13.81 21.68
CA GLU A 161 6.34 15.24 21.70
C GLU A 161 6.75 15.93 20.40
N MET A 162 5.89 16.85 19.90
CA MET A 162 6.20 17.68 18.74
C MET A 162 7.44 18.52 19.01
N PRO A 163 8.44 18.54 18.10
CA PRO A 163 9.54 19.47 18.20
C PRO A 163 8.98 20.90 18.14
N ALA A 164 9.52 21.80 18.98
CA ALA A 164 9.26 23.21 18.85
C ALA A 164 9.62 23.66 17.43
N ALA A 165 8.85 24.60 16.86
CA ALA A 165 9.06 25.13 15.51
C ALA A 165 10.55 25.43 15.30
N GLY A 166 11.21 24.59 14.49
CA GLY A 166 12.65 24.70 14.27
C GLY A 166 12.98 25.88 13.38
N ASP A 167 14.14 26.49 13.63
CA ASP A 167 14.71 27.51 12.76
C ASP A 167 14.88 26.96 11.33
N VAL A 168 14.58 27.78 10.31
CA VAL A 168 14.69 27.44 8.87
C VAL A 168 16.09 26.89 8.51
N GLN A 169 17.14 27.35 9.21
CA GLN A 169 18.51 26.86 9.03
C GLN A 169 18.69 25.42 9.54
N SER A 170 18.04 25.06 10.65
CA SER A 170 18.05 23.70 11.19
C SER A 170 17.36 22.71 10.21
N VAL A 171 16.30 23.14 9.56
CA VAL A 171 15.59 22.35 8.52
C VAL A 171 16.48 22.11 7.30
N ARG A 172 17.19 23.14 6.81
CA ARG A 172 18.11 23.01 5.68
C ARG A 172 19.26 22.06 6.01
N ASN A 173 19.90 22.24 7.15
CA ASN A 173 21.00 21.38 7.57
C ASN A 173 20.54 19.91 7.73
N ALA A 174 19.33 19.67 8.21
CA ALA A 174 18.77 18.32 8.31
C ALA A 174 18.48 17.69 6.93
N MET A 175 18.02 18.48 5.96
CA MET A 175 17.79 18.00 4.60
C MET A 175 19.09 17.73 3.82
N ASP A 176 20.15 18.50 4.08
CA ASP A 176 21.47 18.29 3.47
C ASP A 176 22.15 16.99 3.94
N ILE A 177 21.77 16.49 5.13
CA ILE A 177 22.28 15.23 5.69
C ILE A 177 21.49 14.01 5.15
N LEU A 178 20.24 14.21 4.70
CA LEU A 178 19.34 13.12 4.27
C LEU A 178 19.52 12.81 2.77
N ASN A 179 20.45 11.93 2.48
CA ASN A 179 20.62 11.40 1.12
C ASN A 179 19.57 10.31 0.81
N PRO A 180 19.00 10.27 -0.40
CA PRO A 180 18.13 9.18 -0.83
C PRO A 180 18.87 7.83 -0.79
N ASN A 181 18.53 7.00 0.19
CA ASN A 181 19.09 5.67 0.40
C ASN A 181 17.99 4.69 0.86
N MET A 182 18.33 3.42 1.04
CA MET A 182 17.38 2.40 1.47
C MET A 182 16.84 2.66 2.89
N ALA A 183 17.64 3.19 3.80
CA ALA A 183 17.21 3.46 5.17
C ALA A 183 16.19 4.62 5.22
N LEU A 184 16.41 5.69 4.46
CA LEU A 184 15.47 6.80 4.33
C LEU A 184 14.17 6.36 3.63
N TYR A 185 14.28 5.58 2.54
CA TYR A 185 13.11 4.95 1.89
C TYR A 185 12.28 4.17 2.91
N PHE A 186 12.92 3.33 3.73
CA PHE A 186 12.22 2.53 4.72
C PHE A 186 11.47 3.38 5.75
N VAL A 187 12.06 4.48 6.21
CA VAL A 187 11.38 5.43 7.12
C VAL A 187 10.14 6.04 6.46
N CYS A 188 10.25 6.51 5.21
CA CYS A 188 9.10 7.06 4.47
C CYS A 188 8.00 6.00 4.26
N TYR A 189 8.39 4.75 3.95
CA TYR A 189 7.49 3.63 3.77
C TYR A 189 6.73 3.27 5.05
N VAL A 190 7.44 3.22 6.19
CA VAL A 190 6.83 2.98 7.51
C VAL A 190 5.85 4.09 7.87
N ASP A 191 6.19 5.35 7.64
CA ASP A 191 5.31 6.48 7.97
C ASP A 191 4.00 6.42 7.16
N LEU A 192 4.09 6.11 5.86
CA LEU A 192 2.89 5.89 5.02
C LEU A 192 2.08 4.68 5.50
N THR A 193 2.74 3.60 5.89
CA THR A 193 2.06 2.41 6.44
C THR A 193 1.32 2.73 7.74
N ARG A 194 1.86 3.61 8.58
CA ARG A 194 1.18 4.10 9.80
C ARG A 194 -0.09 4.90 9.47
N ILE A 195 -0.05 5.70 8.41
CA ILE A 195 -1.23 6.41 7.90
C ILE A 195 -2.27 5.40 7.38
N MET A 196 -1.84 4.41 6.58
CA MET A 196 -2.74 3.35 6.09
C MET A 196 -3.41 2.58 7.22
N ARG A 197 -2.66 2.26 8.26
CA ARG A 197 -3.21 1.59 9.45
C ARG A 197 -4.28 2.44 10.11
N GLU A 198 -4.02 3.72 10.32
CA GLU A 198 -4.98 4.65 10.91
C GLU A 198 -6.26 4.76 10.05
N ILE A 199 -6.12 4.76 8.71
CA ILE A 199 -7.26 4.71 7.78
C ILE A 199 -8.10 3.45 8.02
N VAL A 200 -7.46 2.28 8.19
CA VAL A 200 -8.17 1.02 8.48
C VAL A 200 -8.89 1.09 9.83
N GLU A 201 -8.21 1.55 10.86
CA GLU A 201 -8.76 1.66 12.22
C GLU A 201 -9.92 2.68 12.30
N THR A 202 -9.88 3.76 11.50
CA THR A 202 -10.90 4.82 11.52
C THR A 202 -12.04 4.63 10.52
N LEU A 203 -11.83 3.96 9.38
CA LEU A 203 -12.86 3.82 8.33
C LEU A 203 -13.43 2.41 8.18
N TYR A 204 -12.75 1.39 8.70
CA TYR A 204 -13.14 -0.02 8.50
C TYR A 204 -13.42 -0.77 9.80
N ALA A 205 -13.31 -0.14 10.96
CA ALA A 205 -13.69 -0.78 12.21
C ALA A 205 -15.20 -1.05 12.26
N PRO A 206 -15.63 -2.22 12.76
CA PRO A 206 -17.06 -2.62 12.79
C PRO A 206 -17.98 -1.62 13.49
N GLU A 207 -17.47 -0.90 14.49
CA GLU A 207 -18.21 0.10 15.24
C GLU A 207 -18.53 1.36 14.41
N ILE A 208 -17.73 1.66 13.42
CA ILE A 208 -17.84 2.87 12.58
C ILE A 208 -18.98 2.77 11.57
N VAL A 209 -19.41 1.56 11.23
CA VAL A 209 -20.58 1.33 10.36
C VAL A 209 -21.86 1.95 10.99
N GLN A 210 -21.85 2.24 12.28
CA GLN A 210 -22.94 2.88 13.03
C GLN A 210 -22.79 4.40 13.19
N ASN A 211 -21.63 4.97 12.77
CA ASN A 211 -21.36 6.40 12.90
C ASN A 211 -22.17 7.23 11.87
N SER A 212 -22.34 8.49 12.18
CA SER A 212 -23.05 9.41 11.27
C SER A 212 -22.24 9.65 9.97
N ALA A 213 -22.94 10.05 8.89
CA ALA A 213 -22.30 10.42 7.63
C ALA A 213 -21.23 11.51 7.82
N ARG A 214 -21.44 12.43 8.78
CA ARG A 214 -20.48 13.51 9.11
C ARG A 214 -19.18 12.97 9.71
N ASP A 215 -19.24 11.94 10.54
CA ASP A 215 -18.03 11.34 11.15
C ASP A 215 -17.19 10.64 10.08
N ALA A 216 -17.85 9.97 9.13
CA ALA A 216 -17.19 9.35 7.99
C ALA A 216 -16.52 10.40 7.08
N GLU A 217 -17.21 11.52 6.79
CA GLU A 217 -16.67 12.64 6.00
C GLU A 217 -15.44 13.26 6.68
N ALA A 218 -15.51 13.51 7.99
CA ALA A 218 -14.40 14.05 8.76
C ALA A 218 -13.20 13.10 8.76
N ALA A 219 -13.43 11.79 8.93
CA ALA A 219 -12.36 10.78 8.89
C ALA A 219 -11.69 10.66 7.52
N ILE A 220 -12.47 10.71 6.43
CA ILE A 220 -11.94 10.68 5.06
C ILE A 220 -11.14 11.95 4.76
N THR A 221 -11.65 13.11 5.19
CA THR A 221 -10.96 14.40 5.01
C THR A 221 -9.63 14.42 5.75
N ASP A 222 -9.60 13.94 7.00
CA ASP A 222 -8.38 13.83 7.79
C ASP A 222 -7.37 12.86 7.17
N ALA A 223 -7.84 11.70 6.69
CA ALA A 223 -7.02 10.72 5.98
C ALA A 223 -6.35 11.33 4.74
N ASN A 224 -7.13 12.02 3.90
CA ASN A 224 -6.61 12.68 2.69
C ASN A 224 -5.60 13.79 3.04
N ALA A 225 -5.88 14.60 4.04
CA ALA A 225 -4.95 15.65 4.50
C ALA A 225 -3.62 15.06 4.99
N LYS A 226 -3.66 13.90 5.68
CA LYS A 226 -2.43 13.18 6.09
C LYS A 226 -1.64 12.63 4.90
N LEU A 227 -2.33 12.06 3.90
CA LEU A 227 -1.70 11.57 2.67
C LEU A 227 -1.06 12.70 1.86
N GLU A 228 -1.72 13.83 1.69
CA GLU A 228 -1.18 15.02 1.03
C GLU A 228 0.03 15.59 1.79
N LYS A 229 -0.06 15.65 3.12
CA LYS A 229 1.05 16.07 3.97
C LYS A 229 2.26 15.14 3.84
N TRP A 230 2.03 13.82 3.78
CA TRP A 230 3.08 12.86 3.55
C TRP A 230 3.77 13.08 2.19
N LEU A 231 2.99 13.24 1.13
CA LEU A 231 3.50 13.52 -0.21
C LEU A 231 4.34 14.81 -0.26
N SER A 232 3.89 15.87 0.44
CA SER A 232 4.60 17.14 0.49
C SER A 232 5.94 17.08 1.23
N LYS A 233 6.07 16.15 2.19
CA LYS A 233 7.29 15.92 2.98
C LYS A 233 8.26 14.93 2.34
N LEU A 234 7.87 14.29 1.25
CA LEU A 234 8.71 13.29 0.60
C LEU A 234 10.02 13.92 0.10
N PRO A 235 11.18 13.36 0.45
CA PRO A 235 12.47 13.85 0.00
C PRO A 235 12.55 13.98 -1.53
N ALA A 236 13.31 14.97 -2.02
CA ALA A 236 13.38 15.28 -3.45
C ALA A 236 13.75 14.07 -4.34
N GLY A 237 14.62 13.18 -3.84
CA GLY A 237 15.03 11.96 -4.54
C GLY A 237 13.95 10.88 -4.65
N PHE A 238 12.84 11.01 -3.92
CA PHE A 238 11.72 10.06 -3.95
C PHE A 238 10.43 10.69 -4.49
N ARG A 239 10.49 11.94 -4.98
CA ARG A 239 9.30 12.64 -5.46
C ARG A 239 8.65 11.90 -6.61
N ILE A 240 7.36 11.77 -6.52
CA ILE A 240 6.50 11.28 -7.58
C ILE A 240 6.29 12.47 -8.53
N VAL A 241 7.04 12.51 -9.66
CA VAL A 241 6.99 13.62 -10.62
C VAL A 241 5.97 13.29 -11.69
N GLU A 242 5.01 14.18 -11.88
CA GLU A 242 4.15 14.18 -13.08
C GLU A 242 4.90 14.93 -14.20
N GLU A 243 5.39 14.21 -15.21
CA GLU A 243 5.91 14.86 -16.44
C GLU A 243 4.74 15.42 -17.27
N GLY A 244 4.71 16.75 -17.40
CA GLY A 244 3.80 17.48 -18.27
C GLY A 244 2.65 18.16 -17.55
N GLY A 245 2.74 19.48 -17.40
CA GLY A 245 1.66 20.36 -16.93
C GLY A 245 0.52 20.49 -17.94
N GLY A 246 -0.14 19.39 -18.26
CA GLY A 246 -1.29 19.33 -19.15
C GLY A 246 -1.76 17.89 -19.26
N GLY A 247 -2.77 17.54 -18.51
CA GLY A 247 -3.73 16.43 -18.63
C GLY A 247 -3.38 15.06 -19.20
N GLY A 248 -2.12 14.71 -19.43
CA GLY A 248 -1.70 13.46 -20.07
C GLY A 248 -0.24 13.06 -19.82
N GLY A 249 0.42 13.59 -18.78
CA GLY A 249 1.81 13.27 -18.47
C GLY A 249 1.96 11.84 -17.93
N SER A 250 2.86 11.06 -18.50
CA SER A 250 3.27 9.76 -17.98
C SER A 250 4.09 9.95 -16.70
N LEU A 251 3.74 9.18 -15.67
CA LEU A 251 4.53 9.11 -14.43
C LEU A 251 5.76 8.25 -14.69
N VAL A 252 6.91 8.87 -14.87
CA VAL A 252 8.19 8.14 -15.04
C VAL A 252 8.91 8.10 -13.70
N THR A 253 8.79 6.99 -12.99
CA THR A 253 9.64 6.69 -11.84
C THR A 253 10.77 5.76 -12.28
N HIS A 254 11.97 6.30 -12.44
CA HIS A 254 13.14 5.51 -12.84
C HIS A 254 13.79 4.75 -11.68
N ASP A 255 13.42 5.08 -10.45
CA ASP A 255 13.98 4.47 -9.24
C ASP A 255 12.97 3.54 -8.55
N ARG A 256 13.46 2.36 -8.15
CA ARG A 256 12.69 1.33 -7.45
C ARG A 256 12.03 1.82 -6.15
N TYR A 257 12.67 2.74 -5.45
CA TYR A 257 12.16 3.27 -4.18
C TYR A 257 11.00 4.22 -4.42
N SER A 258 11.14 5.15 -5.36
CA SER A 258 10.07 6.08 -5.76
C SER A 258 8.86 5.33 -6.30
N LEU A 259 9.06 4.31 -7.13
CA LEU A 259 7.98 3.45 -7.64
C LEU A 259 7.24 2.74 -6.50
N SER A 260 7.98 2.13 -5.57
CA SER A 260 7.38 1.42 -4.45
C SER A 260 6.57 2.35 -3.54
N LEU A 261 7.08 3.56 -3.26
CA LEU A 261 6.38 4.58 -2.48
C LEU A 261 5.13 5.09 -3.22
N ALA A 262 5.19 5.29 -4.54
CA ALA A 262 4.07 5.73 -5.35
C ALA A 262 2.94 4.70 -5.37
N LEU A 263 3.25 3.42 -5.59
CA LEU A 263 2.28 2.32 -5.55
C LEU A 263 1.60 2.23 -4.17
N HIS A 264 2.40 2.34 -3.11
CA HIS A 264 1.89 2.30 -1.74
C HIS A 264 1.01 3.51 -1.41
N TYR A 265 1.38 4.70 -1.90
CA TYR A 265 0.61 5.95 -1.76
C TYR A 265 -0.77 5.86 -2.45
N TYR A 266 -0.80 5.43 -3.72
CA TYR A 266 -2.08 5.27 -4.42
C TYR A 266 -2.94 4.16 -3.80
N SER A 267 -2.32 3.09 -3.29
CA SER A 267 -3.05 2.07 -2.53
C SER A 267 -3.68 2.64 -1.25
N ALA A 268 -2.97 3.50 -0.52
CA ALA A 268 -3.48 4.19 0.65
C ALA A 268 -4.62 5.17 0.30
N THR A 269 -4.49 5.91 -0.80
CA THR A 269 -5.54 6.82 -1.32
C THR A 269 -6.80 6.05 -1.70
N ILE A 270 -6.66 4.94 -2.42
CA ILE A 270 -7.79 4.05 -2.75
C ILE A 270 -8.46 3.58 -1.44
N LEU A 271 -7.68 3.16 -0.45
CA LEU A 271 -8.21 2.68 0.82
C LEU A 271 -9.01 3.77 1.55
N ALA A 272 -8.54 5.02 1.57
CA ALA A 272 -9.23 6.16 2.17
C ALA A 272 -10.54 6.52 1.43
N CYS A 273 -10.53 6.46 0.09
CA CYS A 273 -11.63 6.93 -0.74
C CYS A 273 -12.66 5.84 -1.10
N LYS A 274 -12.28 4.56 -1.04
CA LYS A 274 -13.10 3.40 -1.42
C LYS A 274 -14.51 3.37 -0.77
N PRO A 275 -14.70 3.74 0.51
CA PRO A 275 -16.05 3.77 1.10
C PRO A 275 -17.05 4.66 0.35
N CYS A 276 -16.56 5.65 -0.42
CA CYS A 276 -17.41 6.58 -1.16
C CYS A 276 -17.89 6.03 -2.52
N LEU A 277 -17.32 4.96 -3.04
CA LEU A 277 -17.70 4.39 -4.35
C LEU A 277 -19.16 3.99 -4.42
N HIS A 278 -19.80 3.61 -3.30
CA HIS A 278 -21.22 3.24 -3.26
C HIS A 278 -22.20 4.43 -3.38
N TYR A 279 -21.69 5.66 -3.31
CA TYR A 279 -22.55 6.85 -3.37
C TYR A 279 -22.80 7.34 -4.81
N PHE A 280 -22.15 6.78 -5.82
CA PHE A 280 -22.44 7.12 -7.23
C PHE A 280 -23.86 6.77 -7.67
N ASP A 281 -24.52 5.78 -7.02
CA ASP A 281 -25.82 5.23 -7.44
C ASP A 281 -27.00 5.75 -6.61
N LYS A 282 -26.82 6.69 -5.68
CA LYS A 282 -27.94 7.22 -4.90
C LYS A 282 -28.54 8.45 -5.60
N PRO A 283 -29.81 8.37 -6.08
CA PRO A 283 -30.50 9.55 -6.59
C PRO A 283 -30.60 10.60 -5.46
N SER A 284 -30.37 11.84 -5.82
CA SER A 284 -30.28 13.05 -4.98
C SER A 284 -31.57 13.37 -4.20
N SER A 285 -31.99 12.50 -3.29
CA SER A 285 -33.13 12.72 -2.39
C SER A 285 -32.76 13.24 -1.00
N SER A 286 -31.48 13.46 -0.72
CA SER A 286 -30.98 14.08 0.51
C SER A 286 -30.15 15.34 0.19
N SER A 287 -30.35 16.37 0.99
CA SER A 287 -29.80 17.74 0.94
C SER A 287 -28.54 17.94 0.08
N SER A 288 -28.58 18.92 -0.80
CA SER A 288 -27.69 19.19 -1.94
C SER A 288 -26.17 19.41 -1.64
N GLY A 289 -25.72 19.29 -0.41
CA GLY A 289 -24.33 19.46 0.00
C GLY A 289 -23.57 18.12 0.15
N ASP A 290 -24.18 17.12 0.78
CA ASP A 290 -23.54 15.83 1.09
C ASP A 290 -23.22 15.02 -0.18
N SER A 291 -24.06 15.11 -1.21
CA SER A 291 -23.86 14.40 -2.49
C SER A 291 -22.59 14.84 -3.22
N SER A 292 -22.21 16.11 -3.13
CA SER A 292 -21.04 16.68 -3.81
C SER A 292 -19.71 16.16 -3.25
N PHE A 293 -19.58 16.02 -1.93
CA PHE A 293 -18.38 15.50 -1.27
C PHE A 293 -18.10 14.06 -1.67
N TYR A 294 -19.08 13.18 -1.52
CA TYR A 294 -18.92 11.75 -1.81
C TYR A 294 -18.61 11.49 -3.30
N THR A 295 -19.23 12.24 -4.20
CA THR A 295 -18.95 12.15 -5.64
C THR A 295 -17.51 12.57 -5.96
N TYR A 296 -17.04 13.67 -5.34
CA TYR A 296 -15.66 14.12 -5.51
C TYR A 296 -14.64 13.08 -5.00
N VAL A 297 -14.86 12.55 -3.79
CA VAL A 297 -13.97 11.53 -3.20
C VAL A 297 -14.00 10.23 -4.01
N ALA A 298 -15.15 9.82 -4.50
CA ALA A 298 -15.26 8.64 -5.37
C ALA A 298 -14.50 8.83 -6.69
N ALA A 299 -14.59 10.01 -7.31
CA ALA A 299 -13.79 10.34 -8.49
C ALA A 299 -12.28 10.31 -8.19
N SER A 300 -11.86 10.79 -7.01
CA SER A 300 -10.47 10.71 -6.54
C SER A 300 -10.01 9.25 -6.38
N CYS A 301 -10.89 8.34 -5.93
CA CYS A 301 -10.60 6.90 -5.86
C CYS A 301 -10.31 6.30 -7.23
N VAL A 302 -11.14 6.60 -8.21
CA VAL A 302 -10.97 6.15 -9.61
C VAL A 302 -9.69 6.72 -10.21
N GLN A 303 -9.44 8.01 -10.00
CA GLN A 303 -8.21 8.64 -10.46
C GLN A 303 -6.97 8.00 -9.84
N ALA A 304 -6.98 7.69 -8.54
CA ALA A 304 -5.86 6.99 -7.89
C ALA A 304 -5.63 5.60 -8.48
N ALA A 305 -6.69 4.87 -8.84
CA ALA A 305 -6.57 3.57 -9.51
C ALA A 305 -5.94 3.69 -10.92
N CYS A 306 -6.36 4.68 -11.72
CA CYS A 306 -5.75 4.97 -13.01
C CYS A 306 -4.27 5.34 -12.85
N ARG A 307 -3.95 6.27 -11.96
CA ARG A 307 -2.56 6.70 -11.68
C ARG A 307 -1.68 5.55 -11.20
N MET A 308 -2.21 4.63 -10.39
CA MET A 308 -1.48 3.43 -9.99
C MET A 308 -1.11 2.57 -11.20
N LEU A 309 -2.00 2.39 -12.16
CA LEU A 309 -1.76 1.61 -13.36
C LEU A 309 -0.88 2.36 -14.38
N ASP A 310 -0.88 3.68 -14.38
CA ASP A 310 0.02 4.51 -15.18
C ASP A 310 1.50 4.29 -14.83
N LEU A 311 1.80 3.91 -13.58
CA LEU A 311 3.15 3.55 -13.14
C LEU A 311 3.70 2.27 -13.80
N PHE A 312 2.83 1.43 -14.35
CA PHE A 312 3.26 0.21 -15.02
C PHE A 312 3.73 0.54 -16.44
N PRO A 313 4.72 -0.18 -17.00
CA PRO A 313 5.00 -0.13 -18.43
C PRO A 313 3.77 -0.37 -19.30
N ALA A 314 3.73 0.21 -20.49
CA ALA A 314 2.60 0.02 -21.42
C ALA A 314 2.41 -1.45 -21.78
N GLU A 315 3.51 -2.16 -22.01
CA GLU A 315 3.53 -3.60 -22.24
C GLU A 315 4.13 -4.32 -21.04
N PHE A 316 3.76 -5.60 -20.87
CA PHE A 316 4.29 -6.41 -19.78
C PHE A 316 5.81 -6.60 -19.93
N ASP A 317 6.55 -6.24 -18.89
CA ASP A 317 7.99 -6.43 -18.77
C ASP A 317 8.32 -7.23 -17.51
N GLY A 318 8.70 -8.49 -17.70
CA GLY A 318 9.09 -9.38 -16.61
C GLY A 318 10.38 -8.95 -15.91
N THR A 319 11.27 -8.24 -16.59
CA THR A 319 12.51 -7.70 -15.99
C THR A 319 12.17 -6.55 -15.06
N TRP A 320 11.35 -5.61 -15.52
CA TRP A 320 10.86 -4.52 -14.70
C TRP A 320 10.10 -5.05 -13.47
N LEU A 321 9.21 -6.04 -13.66
CA LEU A 321 8.45 -6.65 -12.56
C LEU A 321 9.36 -7.21 -11.47
N ASN A 322 10.44 -7.90 -11.83
CA ASN A 322 11.29 -8.61 -10.87
C ASN A 322 12.43 -7.76 -10.31
N GLN A 323 12.88 -6.72 -11.01
CA GLN A 323 14.05 -5.93 -10.62
C GLN A 323 13.71 -4.55 -10.10
N VAL A 324 12.64 -3.94 -10.59
CA VAL A 324 12.26 -2.55 -10.26
C VAL A 324 11.03 -2.54 -9.36
N ALA A 325 9.99 -3.29 -9.71
CA ALA A 325 8.73 -3.28 -8.97
C ALA A 325 8.82 -4.08 -7.66
N PRO A 326 7.97 -3.76 -6.66
CA PRO A 326 7.79 -4.59 -5.47
C PRO A 326 6.96 -5.84 -5.83
N TRP A 327 7.57 -6.76 -6.59
CA TRP A 327 6.91 -7.89 -7.25
C TRP A 327 6.00 -8.73 -6.33
N TRP A 328 6.32 -8.84 -5.04
CA TRP A 328 5.51 -9.57 -4.05
C TRP A 328 4.17 -8.90 -3.72
N CYS A 329 3.98 -7.61 -4.04
CA CYS A 329 2.74 -6.87 -3.86
C CYS A 329 2.06 -6.48 -5.17
N MET A 330 2.70 -6.69 -6.33
CA MET A 330 2.18 -6.21 -7.62
C MET A 330 0.80 -6.77 -7.95
N LEU A 331 0.57 -8.06 -7.68
CA LEU A 331 -0.75 -8.65 -7.86
C LEU A 331 -1.82 -7.95 -7.02
N HIS A 332 -1.50 -7.62 -5.76
CA HIS A 332 -2.42 -6.89 -4.88
C HIS A 332 -2.77 -5.51 -5.45
N TYR A 333 -1.78 -4.73 -5.85
CA TYR A 333 -1.99 -3.39 -6.42
C TYR A 333 -2.81 -3.47 -7.72
N THR A 334 -2.48 -4.40 -8.61
CA THR A 334 -3.22 -4.59 -9.86
C THR A 334 -4.67 -4.95 -9.60
N VAL A 335 -4.94 -5.91 -8.70
CA VAL A 335 -6.31 -6.33 -8.35
C VAL A 335 -7.06 -5.21 -7.65
N GLN A 336 -6.42 -4.46 -6.76
CA GLN A 336 -7.04 -3.32 -6.05
C GLN A 336 -7.50 -2.25 -7.05
N ALA A 337 -6.63 -1.82 -7.96
CA ALA A 337 -6.98 -0.83 -8.98
C ALA A 337 -8.05 -1.36 -9.93
N THR A 338 -7.92 -2.60 -10.41
CA THR A 338 -8.92 -3.25 -11.28
C THR A 338 -10.29 -3.30 -10.62
N ALA A 339 -10.37 -3.65 -9.32
CA ALA A 339 -11.64 -3.72 -8.61
C ALA A 339 -12.32 -2.34 -8.50
N VAL A 340 -11.57 -1.27 -8.26
CA VAL A 340 -12.11 0.11 -8.27
C VAL A 340 -12.69 0.46 -9.63
N LEU A 341 -11.93 0.22 -10.71
CA LEU A 341 -12.38 0.50 -12.08
C LEU A 341 -13.59 -0.34 -12.49
N LEU A 342 -13.66 -1.61 -12.08
CA LEU A 342 -14.83 -2.46 -12.35
C LEU A 342 -16.08 -1.97 -11.59
N ILE A 343 -15.93 -1.47 -10.36
CA ILE A 343 -17.03 -0.87 -9.61
C ILE A 343 -17.50 0.41 -10.32
N ASP A 344 -16.59 1.30 -10.70
CA ASP A 344 -16.90 2.53 -11.45
C ASP A 344 -17.63 2.19 -12.75
N PHE A 345 -17.13 1.24 -13.52
CA PHE A 345 -17.73 0.74 -14.75
C PHE A 345 -19.15 0.19 -14.53
N SER A 346 -19.40 -0.46 -13.39
CA SER A 346 -20.72 -1.03 -13.06
C SER A 346 -21.76 0.03 -12.68
N LEU A 347 -21.32 1.16 -12.14
CA LEU A 347 -22.18 2.24 -11.64
C LEU A 347 -22.39 3.35 -12.67
N CYS A 348 -21.48 3.53 -13.63
CA CYS A 348 -21.59 4.53 -14.68
C CYS A 348 -22.59 4.13 -15.75
N HIS A 349 -23.22 5.14 -16.38
CA HIS A 349 -24.05 4.92 -17.56
C HIS A 349 -23.19 4.59 -18.79
N PRO A 350 -23.64 3.73 -19.70
CA PRO A 350 -22.94 3.47 -20.95
C PRO A 350 -22.69 4.80 -21.71
N GLY A 351 -21.44 5.06 -22.07
CA GLY A 351 -21.01 6.28 -22.76
C GLY A 351 -20.58 7.45 -21.88
N SER A 352 -20.66 7.32 -20.55
CA SER A 352 -20.13 8.34 -19.60
C SER A 352 -18.78 7.97 -18.99
N ILE A 353 -18.26 6.78 -19.29
CA ILE A 353 -16.98 6.30 -18.72
C ILE A 353 -15.82 7.02 -19.41
N PRO A 354 -14.91 7.65 -18.65
CA PRO A 354 -13.74 8.29 -19.23
C PRO A 354 -12.86 7.29 -20.00
N GLU A 355 -12.36 7.69 -21.14
CA GLU A 355 -11.46 6.88 -21.98
C GLU A 355 -10.22 6.42 -21.18
N ALA A 356 -9.70 7.25 -20.32
CA ALA A 356 -8.58 6.92 -19.43
C ALA A 356 -8.86 5.71 -18.52
N SER A 357 -10.10 5.59 -17.99
CA SER A 357 -10.50 4.45 -17.16
C SER A 357 -10.60 3.15 -17.97
N ILE A 358 -11.04 3.23 -19.23
CA ILE A 358 -11.10 2.09 -20.14
C ILE A 358 -9.68 1.61 -20.46
N GLN A 359 -8.79 2.51 -20.85
CA GLN A 359 -7.39 2.19 -21.17
C GLN A 359 -6.64 1.61 -19.94
N ALA A 360 -6.89 2.16 -18.76
CA ALA A 360 -6.32 1.63 -17.52
C ALA A 360 -6.81 0.21 -17.23
N LEU A 361 -8.10 -0.07 -17.46
CA LEU A 361 -8.68 -1.40 -17.25
C LEU A 361 -8.14 -2.43 -18.25
N GLU A 362 -7.99 -2.04 -19.52
CA GLU A 362 -7.38 -2.88 -20.58
C GLU A 362 -5.93 -3.21 -20.23
N LYS A 363 -5.15 -2.22 -19.79
CA LYS A 363 -3.77 -2.40 -19.32
C LYS A 363 -3.71 -3.36 -18.14
N ALA A 364 -4.59 -3.19 -17.15
CA ALA A 364 -4.65 -4.08 -15.99
C ALA A 364 -5.00 -5.52 -16.38
N ALA A 365 -5.95 -5.71 -17.31
CA ALA A 365 -6.33 -7.02 -17.83
C ALA A 365 -5.17 -7.69 -18.58
N SER A 366 -4.42 -6.95 -19.39
CA SER A 366 -3.22 -7.42 -20.08
C SER A 366 -2.16 -7.88 -19.08
N TRP A 367 -1.86 -7.06 -18.06
CA TRP A 367 -0.90 -7.40 -17.01
C TRP A 367 -1.31 -8.62 -16.19
N LEU A 368 -2.59 -8.73 -15.79
CA LEU A 368 -3.10 -9.91 -15.09
C LEU A 368 -3.00 -11.18 -15.93
N ASN A 369 -3.23 -11.09 -17.25
CA ASN A 369 -3.11 -12.23 -18.16
C ASN A 369 -1.66 -12.75 -18.27
N GLU A 370 -0.69 -11.84 -18.36
CA GLU A 370 0.73 -12.23 -18.38
C GLU A 370 1.21 -12.78 -17.03
N MET A 371 0.83 -12.14 -15.90
CA MET A 371 1.12 -12.63 -14.56
C MET A 371 0.47 -14.01 -14.31
N ALA A 372 -0.70 -14.29 -14.89
CA ALA A 372 -1.40 -15.58 -14.78
C ALA A 372 -0.59 -16.76 -15.38
N ARG A 373 0.38 -16.48 -16.24
CA ARG A 373 1.32 -17.49 -16.78
C ARG A 373 2.42 -17.86 -15.78
N ILE A 374 2.67 -16.96 -14.82
CA ILE A 374 3.78 -17.09 -13.86
C ILE A 374 3.37 -17.87 -12.61
N ASP A 375 2.22 -17.50 -12.01
CA ASP A 375 1.80 -18.08 -10.73
C ASP A 375 0.28 -18.37 -10.65
N LEU A 376 -0.08 -19.22 -9.69
CA LEU A 376 -1.46 -19.67 -9.49
C LEU A 376 -2.38 -18.56 -8.90
N ALA A 377 -1.85 -17.68 -8.06
CA ALA A 377 -2.64 -16.60 -7.45
C ALA A 377 -3.06 -15.59 -8.52
N SER A 378 -2.11 -15.18 -9.38
CA SER A 378 -2.36 -14.33 -10.54
C SER A 378 -3.37 -14.96 -11.52
N ARG A 379 -3.26 -16.28 -11.76
CA ARG A 379 -4.23 -17.00 -12.61
C ARG A 379 -5.64 -16.94 -12.05
N ARG A 380 -5.82 -17.11 -10.75
CA ARG A 380 -7.14 -16.99 -10.09
C ARG A 380 -7.68 -15.58 -10.18
N ALA A 381 -6.85 -14.57 -9.93
CA ALA A 381 -7.22 -13.17 -10.05
C ALA A 381 -7.66 -12.82 -11.49
N CYS A 382 -6.90 -13.26 -12.50
CA CYS A 382 -7.23 -13.07 -13.91
C CYS A 382 -8.59 -13.67 -14.26
N VAL A 383 -8.90 -14.90 -13.83
CA VAL A 383 -10.19 -15.55 -14.06
C VAL A 383 -11.34 -14.76 -13.42
N VAL A 384 -11.18 -14.32 -12.17
CA VAL A 384 -12.23 -13.57 -11.46
C VAL A 384 -12.47 -12.20 -12.10
N CYS A 385 -11.41 -11.42 -12.34
CA CYS A 385 -11.52 -10.08 -12.95
C CYS A 385 -12.06 -10.17 -14.38
N GLY A 386 -11.60 -11.14 -15.18
CA GLY A 386 -12.09 -11.38 -16.54
C GLY A 386 -13.56 -11.77 -16.59
N ALA A 387 -14.03 -12.64 -15.67
CA ALA A 387 -15.43 -13.01 -15.57
C ALA A 387 -16.33 -11.82 -15.17
N LEU A 388 -15.87 -10.95 -14.28
CA LEU A 388 -16.58 -9.73 -13.90
C LEU A 388 -16.65 -8.76 -15.08
N LEU A 389 -15.54 -8.52 -15.77
CA LEU A 389 -15.49 -7.65 -16.95
C LEU A 389 -16.43 -8.15 -18.06
N ALA A 390 -16.43 -9.46 -18.36
CA ALA A 390 -17.32 -10.04 -19.36
C ALA A 390 -18.80 -9.87 -19.01
N LYS A 391 -19.17 -10.02 -17.74
CA LYS A 391 -20.56 -9.78 -17.30
C LYS A 391 -20.96 -8.32 -17.46
N LEU A 392 -20.09 -7.38 -17.11
CA LEU A 392 -20.36 -5.95 -17.23
C LEU A 392 -20.48 -5.53 -18.70
N SER A 393 -19.61 -6.02 -19.58
CA SER A 393 -19.67 -5.75 -21.03
C SER A 393 -20.96 -6.30 -21.66
N GLY A 394 -21.41 -7.48 -21.25
CA GLY A 394 -22.69 -8.07 -21.70
C GLY A 394 -23.93 -7.28 -21.24
N VAL A 395 -23.88 -6.74 -19.99
CA VAL A 395 -24.96 -5.89 -19.45
C VAL A 395 -25.01 -4.53 -20.18
N VAL A 396 -23.87 -3.96 -20.52
CA VAL A 396 -23.77 -2.70 -21.28
C VAL A 396 -24.31 -2.89 -22.70
N GLY A 397 -23.96 -3.99 -23.38
CA GLY A 397 -24.49 -4.32 -24.71
C GLY A 397 -26.01 -4.50 -24.71
N ASN A 398 -26.58 -5.21 -23.74
CA ASN A 398 -28.01 -5.37 -23.60
C ASN A 398 -28.75 -4.07 -23.26
N ARG A 399 -28.15 -3.21 -22.39
CA ARG A 399 -28.75 -1.89 -22.06
C ARG A 399 -28.72 -0.92 -23.25
N ALA A 400 -27.69 -0.96 -24.10
CA ALA A 400 -27.64 -0.18 -25.33
C ALA A 400 -28.71 -0.62 -26.34
N GLY A 401 -28.89 -1.92 -26.51
CA GLY A 401 -29.97 -2.45 -27.37
C GLY A 401 -31.38 -2.09 -26.93
N VAL A 402 -31.65 -2.11 -25.61
CA VAL A 402 -32.97 -1.70 -25.06
C VAL A 402 -33.18 -0.18 -25.17
N ALA A 403 -32.11 0.62 -25.11
CA ALA A 403 -32.19 2.08 -25.30
C ALA A 403 -32.47 2.44 -26.77
N GLU A 404 -31.91 1.72 -27.76
CA GLU A 404 -32.21 1.89 -29.18
C GLU A 404 -33.65 1.46 -29.52
N GLU A 405 -34.17 0.36 -28.97
CA GLU A 405 -35.57 -0.04 -29.13
C GLU A 405 -36.53 0.98 -28.50
N ALA A 406 -36.21 1.59 -27.35
CA ALA A 406 -37.05 2.60 -26.72
C ALA A 406 -37.07 3.95 -27.47
N VAL A 407 -36.00 4.28 -28.20
CA VAL A 407 -35.94 5.46 -29.08
C VAL A 407 -36.62 5.17 -30.41
N GLY A 408 -36.47 3.97 -30.96
CA GLY A 408 -37.17 3.53 -32.21
C GLY A 408 -38.68 3.49 -32.07
N SER A 409 -39.21 3.05 -30.92
CA SER A 409 -40.65 2.98 -30.67
C SER A 409 -41.32 4.35 -30.42
N ARG A 410 -40.56 5.43 -30.13
CA ARG A 410 -41.12 6.80 -30.02
C ARG A 410 -41.21 7.56 -31.35
N SER A 411 -40.54 7.08 -32.40
CA SER A 411 -40.60 7.72 -33.71
C SER A 411 -41.75 7.21 -34.59
N GLU A 412 -42.43 6.10 -34.26
CA GLU A 412 -43.57 5.55 -35.05
C GLU A 412 -44.96 5.95 -34.55
N VAL A 413 -45.11 6.71 -33.46
CA VAL A 413 -46.45 7.13 -32.94
C VAL A 413 -46.80 8.59 -33.31
N GLY A 414 -46.14 9.16 -34.31
CA GLY A 414 -46.32 10.57 -34.72
C GLY A 414 -46.94 10.83 -36.11
N LEU A 415 -47.62 9.86 -36.74
CA LEU A 415 -48.24 10.08 -38.05
C LEU A 415 -49.58 9.32 -38.21
N TYR A 416 -50.58 9.73 -37.42
CA TYR A 416 -52.03 9.57 -37.82
C TYR A 416 -52.88 10.41 -36.85
N ARG A 417 -53.03 11.71 -37.18
CA ARG A 417 -54.29 12.46 -37.25
C ARG A 417 -54.03 13.96 -37.45
#